data_745d14b27cf066a85f1f15a6ce6cd870
#
_entry.id   745d14b27cf066a85f1f15a6ce6cd870
#
_cell.length_a   1.000
_cell.length_b   1.000
_cell.length_c   1.000
_cell.angle_alpha   90.00
_cell.angle_beta   90.00
_cell.angle_gamma   90.00
#
_symmetry.space_group_name_H-M   'P 1'
#
loop_
_entity.id
_entity.type
_entity.pdbx_description
1 polymer ?
#
loop_
_entity_poly.entity_id
_entity_poly.type
_entity_poly.pdbx_seq_one_letter_code
_entity_poly.pdbx_strand_id
1 'polypeptide(L)'
;MSGEKKFWDNYRLIRDVPKNNKGDVIRIGQGSRNGKDYVDVRTFYLDEDLVLKPGKGISIPDDLADEIALIIIESSSSNKNNE
;
A
#
# COMPACT_ATOMS: atom_id res chain seq x y z
N MET A 1 10.87 22.47 12.25
CA MET A 1 11.06 21.93 11.81
C MET A 1 11.01 20.82 11.96
N SER A 2 10.59 20.26 11.57
CA SER A 2 10.36 19.08 11.80
C SER A 2 11.49 18.27 11.60
N GLY A 3 11.88 17.45 12.27
CA GLY A 3 12.92 16.57 12.06
C GLY A 3 12.54 15.34 11.34
N GLU A 4 11.37 15.32 10.73
CA GLU A 4 10.97 14.13 10.09
C GLU A 4 11.61 13.92 8.79
N LYS A 5 12.05 12.70 8.48
CA LYS A 5 12.56 12.40 7.21
C LYS A 5 11.47 11.94 6.32
N LYS A 6 11.41 12.45 5.12
CA LYS A 6 10.48 11.96 4.16
C LYS A 6 11.06 10.75 3.51
N PHE A 7 10.34 9.65 3.54
CA PHE A 7 10.77 8.46 2.83
C PHE A 7 10.65 8.67 1.33
N TRP A 8 9.52 9.22 0.90
CA TRP A 8 9.28 9.43 -0.52
C TRP A 8 9.62 10.85 -0.90
N ASP A 9 10.23 11.03 -2.06
CA ASP A 9 10.45 12.37 -2.59
C ASP A 9 9.11 12.95 -3.01
N ASN A 10 8.27 12.11 -3.61
CA ASN A 10 6.92 12.50 -3.95
C ASN A 10 6.02 11.33 -3.62
N TYR A 11 4.81 11.63 -3.19
CA TYR A 11 3.87 10.57 -2.84
C TYR A 11 2.46 11.02 -3.14
N ARG A 12 1.67 10.12 -3.70
CA ARG A 12 0.27 10.38 -3.97
C ARG A 12 -0.54 9.19 -3.51
N LEU A 13 -1.48 9.43 -2.63
CA LEU A 13 -2.38 8.38 -2.17
C LEU A 13 -3.36 8.07 -3.29
N ILE A 14 -3.48 6.82 -3.64
CA ILE A 14 -4.39 6.41 -4.69
C ILE A 14 -5.71 5.94 -4.08
N ARG A 15 -5.66 5.01 -3.13
CA ARG A 15 -6.90 4.48 -2.57
C ARG A 15 -6.63 3.70 -1.31
N ASP A 16 -7.58 3.78 -0.38
CA ASP A 16 -7.58 2.96 0.82
C ASP A 16 -8.65 1.89 0.69
N VAL A 17 -8.31 0.68 1.08
CA VAL A 17 -9.27 -0.42 1.10
C VAL A 17 -9.47 -0.81 2.55
N PRO A 18 -10.71 -0.78 3.05
CA PRO A 18 -10.95 -1.16 4.45
C PRO A 18 -10.49 -2.59 4.70
N LYS A 19 -9.78 -2.78 5.78
CA LYS A 19 -9.24 -4.08 6.09
C LYS A 19 -10.07 -4.82 7.12
N ASN A 20 -10.62 -4.08 8.07
CA ASN A 20 -11.41 -4.70 9.14
C ASN A 20 -12.36 -3.66 9.70
N ASN A 21 -13.09 -4.05 10.74
CA ASN A 21 -14.07 -3.14 11.35
C ASN A 21 -13.46 -2.17 12.33
N LYS A 22 -12.18 -2.27 12.59
CA LYS A 22 -11.54 -1.38 13.54
C LYS A 22 -11.09 -0.08 12.94
N GLY A 23 -11.17 0.05 11.63
CA GLY A 23 -10.73 1.26 10.96
C GLY A 23 -9.38 1.14 10.30
N ASP A 24 -8.75 -0.03 10.37
CA ASP A 24 -7.50 -0.24 9.67
C ASP A 24 -7.76 -0.35 8.17
N VAL A 25 -6.79 0.08 7.38
CA VAL A 25 -6.94 0.04 5.93
C VAL A 25 -5.67 -0.49 5.29
N ILE A 26 -5.80 -0.94 4.05
CA ILE A 26 -4.64 -1.19 3.23
C ILE A 26 -4.58 -0.05 2.25
N ARG A 27 -3.50 0.71 2.32
CA ARG A 27 -3.35 1.91 1.52
C ARG A 27 -2.46 1.66 0.33
N ILE A 28 -2.96 2.07 -0.82
CA ILE A 28 -2.19 1.96 -2.05
C ILE A 28 -1.84 3.36 -2.50
N GLY A 29 -0.57 3.61 -2.69
CA GLY A 29 -0.11 4.90 -3.12
C GLY A 29 0.98 4.78 -4.16
N GLN A 30 1.30 5.89 -4.78
CA GLN A 30 2.36 5.96 -5.76
C GLN A 30 3.43 6.87 -5.20
N GLY A 31 4.64 6.35 -5.11
CA GLY A 31 5.74 7.14 -4.56
C GLY A 31 6.93 7.13 -5.50
N SER A 32 7.77 8.13 -5.38
CA SER A 32 9.01 8.13 -6.11
C SER A 32 10.15 8.42 -5.14
N ARG A 33 11.27 7.81 -5.42
CA ARG A 33 12.43 7.97 -4.59
C ARG A 33 13.68 7.77 -5.42
N ASN A 34 14.58 8.74 -5.36
CA ASN A 34 15.84 8.68 -6.10
C ASN A 34 15.62 8.45 -7.58
N GLY A 35 14.59 9.09 -8.13
CA GLY A 35 14.31 8.99 -9.55
C GLY A 35 13.59 7.74 -9.99
N LYS A 36 13.16 6.91 -9.05
CA LYS A 36 12.43 5.68 -9.38
C LYS A 36 11.03 5.73 -8.82
N ASP A 37 10.11 5.13 -9.55
CA ASP A 37 8.71 5.11 -9.17
C ASP A 37 8.33 3.76 -8.59
N TYR A 38 7.44 3.80 -7.61
CA TYR A 38 7.01 2.60 -6.91
C TYR A 38 5.52 2.67 -6.64
N VAL A 39 4.90 1.50 -6.51
CA VAL A 39 3.56 1.38 -5.96
C VAL A 39 3.73 0.85 -4.54
N ASP A 40 3.25 1.60 -3.56
CA ASP A 40 3.38 1.19 -2.17
C ASP A 40 2.06 0.60 -1.70
N VAL A 41 2.10 -0.61 -1.16
CA VAL A 41 0.93 -1.29 -0.62
C VAL A 41 1.22 -1.56 0.84
N ARG A 42 0.46 -0.91 1.71
CA ARG A 42 0.83 -0.91 3.12
C ARG A 42 -0.40 -0.86 4.01
N THR A 43 -0.34 -1.56 5.11
CA THR A 43 -1.38 -1.47 6.12
C THR A 43 -1.18 -0.17 6.90
N PHE A 44 -2.28 0.56 7.11
CA PHE A 44 -2.28 1.67 8.05
C PHE A 44 -3.26 1.29 9.14
N TYR A 45 -2.80 1.35 10.38
CA TYR A 45 -3.65 0.99 11.50
C TYR A 45 -4.11 2.25 12.21
N LEU A 46 -5.32 2.19 12.73
CA LEU A 46 -5.92 3.31 13.42
C LEU A 46 -5.53 3.22 14.89
N ASP A 47 -4.87 4.24 15.40
CA ASP A 47 -4.42 4.20 16.80
C ASP A 47 -5.49 4.75 17.73
N GLU A 48 -5.16 4.86 19.00
CA GLU A 48 -6.13 5.29 20.00
C GLU A 48 -6.60 6.71 19.78
N ASP A 49 -5.80 7.51 19.12
CA ASP A 49 -6.16 8.89 18.86
C ASP A 49 -6.91 9.05 17.54
N LEU A 50 -7.29 7.93 16.94
CA LEU A 50 -8.00 7.90 15.67
C LEU A 50 -7.15 8.47 14.54
N VAL A 51 -5.86 8.23 14.60
CA VAL A 51 -4.93 8.63 13.56
C VAL A 51 -4.39 7.37 12.90
N LEU A 52 -4.39 7.37 11.58
CA LEU A 52 -3.85 6.24 10.82
C LEU A 52 -2.34 6.30 10.81
N LYS A 53 -1.71 5.21 11.24
CA LYS A 53 -0.26 5.12 11.30
C LYS A 53 0.23 4.02 10.39
N PRO A 54 1.37 4.21 9.74
CA PRO A 54 1.87 3.19 8.81
C PRO A 54 2.34 1.95 9.53
N GLY A 55 2.01 0.81 8.96
CA GLY A 55 2.46 -0.48 9.46
C GLY A 55 3.26 -1.18 8.39
N LYS A 56 3.10 -2.48 8.30
CA LYS A 56 3.87 -3.27 7.36
C LYS A 56 3.36 -3.11 5.95
N GLY A 57 4.26 -3.21 5.01
CA GLY A 57 3.88 -3.10 3.63
C GLY A 57 5.04 -3.39 2.72
N ILE A 58 4.83 -3.17 1.44
CA ILE A 58 5.82 -3.44 0.43
C ILE A 58 5.78 -2.35 -0.62
N SER A 59 6.96 -1.96 -1.08
CA SER A 59 7.08 -0.99 -2.16
C SER A 59 7.46 -1.76 -3.40
N ILE A 60 6.58 -1.76 -4.37
CA ILE A 60 6.73 -2.54 -5.59
C ILE A 60 7.25 -1.62 -6.69
N PRO A 61 8.40 -1.96 -7.30
CA PRO A 61 8.86 -1.14 -8.42
C PRO A 61 7.77 -1.04 -9.48
N ASP A 62 7.63 0.14 -10.03
CA ASP A 62 6.53 0.41 -10.95
C ASP A 62 6.52 -0.53 -12.14
N ASP A 63 7.70 -0.89 -12.63
CA ASP A 63 7.79 -1.77 -13.78
C ASP A 63 7.41 -3.21 -13.48
N LEU A 64 7.25 -3.58 -12.22
CA LEU A 64 6.79 -4.92 -11.84
C LEU A 64 5.34 -4.92 -11.38
N ALA A 65 4.74 -3.75 -11.29
CA ALA A 65 3.41 -3.65 -10.68
C ALA A 65 2.35 -4.41 -11.45
N ASP A 66 2.39 -4.33 -12.78
CA ASP A 66 1.38 -5.02 -13.59
C ASP A 66 1.46 -6.52 -13.41
N GLU A 67 2.65 -7.05 -13.46
CA GLU A 67 2.84 -8.49 -13.33
C GLU A 67 2.38 -8.97 -11.96
N ILE A 68 2.77 -8.25 -10.93
CA ILE A 68 2.41 -8.63 -9.57
C ILE A 68 0.90 -8.53 -9.38
N ALA A 69 0.29 -7.48 -9.92
CA ALA A 69 -1.15 -7.31 -9.79
C ALA A 69 -1.90 -8.46 -10.45
N LEU A 70 -1.45 -8.88 -11.62
CA LEU A 70 -2.10 -9.98 -12.31
C LEU A 70 -1.99 -11.27 -11.54
N ILE A 71 -0.85 -11.51 -10.92
CA ILE A 71 -0.66 -12.72 -10.12
C ILE A 71 -1.56 -12.70 -8.90
N ILE A 72 -1.71 -11.53 -8.27
CA ILE A 72 -2.60 -11.42 -7.14
C ILE A 72 -4.04 -11.73 -7.54
N ILE A 73 -4.47 -11.17 -8.67
CA ILE A 73 -5.80 -11.43 -9.18
C ILE A 73 -6.00 -12.91 -9.47
N GLU A 74 -5.01 -13.51 -10.12
CA GLU A 74 -5.07 -14.91 -10.46
C GLU A 74 -5.15 -15.78 -9.21
N SER A 75 -4.38 -15.45 -8.19
CA SER A 75 -4.38 -16.19 -6.95
C SER A 75 -5.74 -16.16 -6.28
N SER A 76 -6.35 -14.99 -6.28
CA SER A 76 -7.67 -14.83 -5.69
C SER A 76 -8.72 -15.60 -6.48
N SER A 77 -8.66 -15.50 -7.79
CA SER A 77 -9.62 -16.20 -8.63
C SER A 77 -9.49 -17.70 -8.49
N SER A 78 -8.25 -18.18 -8.41
CA SER A 78 -8.03 -19.60 -8.25
C SER A 78 -8.65 -20.11 -6.96
N ASN A 79 -8.52 -19.36 -5.89
CA ASN A 79 -9.11 -19.75 -4.65
C ASN A 79 -10.62 -19.81 -4.75
N LYS A 80 -11.21 -18.88 -5.46
CA LYS A 80 -12.65 -18.89 -5.60
C LYS A 80 -13.13 -20.03 -6.44
N ASN A 81 -12.36 -20.42 -7.42
CA ASN A 81 -12.78 -21.46 -8.32
C ASN A 81 -12.58 -22.85 -7.79
N ASN A 82 -11.89 -22.95 -6.69
CA ASN A 82 -11.63 -24.24 -6.11
C ASN A 82 -12.65 -24.66 -5.13
N GLU A 83 -13.78 -24.07 -5.10
CA GLU A 83 -14.77 -24.42 -4.19
C GLU A 83 -15.41 -25.59 -4.43
#